data_cc34a20104b0ef7befacd6e677de24ce
#
_entry.id   cc34a20104b0ef7befacd6e677de24ce
#
_cell.length_a   1.000
_cell.length_b   1.000
_cell.length_c   1.000
_cell.angle_alpha   90.00
_cell.angle_beta   90.00
_cell.angle_gamma   90.00
#
_symmetry.space_group_name_H-M   'P 1'
#
loop_
_entity.id
_entity.type
_entity.pdbx_description
1 polymer ?
#
loop_
_entity_poly.entity_id
_entity_poly.type
_entity_poly.pdbx_seq_one_letter_code
_entity_poly.pdbx_strand_id
1 'polypeptide(L)'
;MDSENVSPPAQVLVIDDEPEMVQIIQQALEEAGFKVHTATSPVAGLDLYEHYWREIDLVLLDYLMPEMTGDVAFECLQQINPDARVVLLTGCDDHVAPSLFDKGLRGCILKPFYLDELVGRVREEIEKL
;
A
#
# COMPACT_ATOMS: atom_id res chain seq x y z
N MET A 1 -18.85 -16.18 -22.71
CA MET A 1 -18.14 -15.62 -21.60
C MET A 1 -19.01 -14.64 -20.85
N ASP A 2 -19.11 -14.85 -19.60
CA ASP A 2 -20.03 -14.09 -18.79
C ASP A 2 -19.31 -13.08 -17.95
N SER A 3 -19.63 -11.81 -18.14
CA SER A 3 -19.08 -10.74 -17.32
C SER A 3 -19.53 -10.85 -15.86
N GLU A 4 -20.58 -11.63 -15.61
CA GLU A 4 -21.07 -11.85 -14.25
C GLU A 4 -20.08 -12.61 -13.38
N ASN A 5 -19.17 -13.36 -13.99
CA ASN A 5 -18.17 -14.14 -13.27
C ASN A 5 -16.86 -13.38 -13.06
N VAL A 6 -16.79 -12.15 -13.57
CA VAL A 6 -15.58 -11.34 -13.43
C VAL A 6 -15.66 -10.56 -12.13
N SER A 7 -14.73 -10.85 -11.22
CA SER A 7 -14.63 -10.09 -9.98
C SER A 7 -14.19 -8.65 -10.28
N PRO A 8 -14.64 -7.66 -9.50
CA PRO A 8 -14.10 -6.32 -9.64
C PRO A 8 -12.61 -6.33 -9.37
N PRO A 9 -11.84 -5.42 -9.97
CA PRO A 9 -10.41 -5.36 -9.73
C PRO A 9 -10.11 -5.05 -8.26
N ALA A 10 -9.08 -5.66 -7.73
CA ALA A 10 -8.60 -5.34 -6.39
C ALA A 10 -8.10 -3.91 -6.37
N GLN A 11 -8.23 -3.24 -5.24
CA GLN A 11 -7.90 -1.83 -5.10
C GLN A 11 -6.71 -1.66 -4.16
N VAL A 12 -5.75 -0.86 -4.61
CA VAL A 12 -4.51 -0.59 -3.88
C VAL A 12 -4.39 0.91 -3.65
N LEU A 13 -4.05 1.29 -2.42
CA LEU A 13 -3.73 2.67 -2.09
C LEU A 13 -2.22 2.80 -1.98
N VAL A 14 -1.63 3.75 -2.70
CA VAL A 14 -0.20 4.03 -2.67
C VAL A 14 0.01 5.36 -1.98
N ILE A 15 0.78 5.37 -0.90
CA ILE A 15 1.13 6.58 -0.14
C ILE A 15 2.64 6.73 -0.15
N ASP A 16 3.14 7.74 -0.85
CA ASP A 16 4.57 8.02 -0.96
C ASP A 16 4.72 9.51 -1.25
N ASP A 17 5.65 10.18 -0.56
CA ASP A 17 5.81 11.63 -0.72
C ASP A 17 6.53 12.02 -2.02
N GLU A 18 7.04 11.06 -2.78
CA GLU A 18 7.66 11.31 -4.07
C GLU A 18 6.64 11.14 -5.20
N PRO A 19 6.15 12.24 -5.82
CA PRO A 19 5.10 12.12 -6.84
C PRO A 19 5.50 11.25 -8.03
N GLU A 20 6.78 11.29 -8.42
CA GLU A 20 7.25 10.48 -9.54
C GLU A 20 7.17 8.99 -9.23
N MET A 21 7.52 8.60 -8.00
CA MET A 21 7.44 7.21 -7.56
C MET A 21 5.99 6.75 -7.54
N VAL A 22 5.09 7.60 -7.04
CA VAL A 22 3.66 7.31 -7.00
C VAL A 22 3.14 7.05 -8.42
N GLN A 23 3.51 7.89 -9.38
CA GLN A 23 3.05 7.73 -10.77
C GLN A 23 3.56 6.43 -11.39
N ILE A 24 4.82 6.10 -11.14
CA ILE A 24 5.42 4.89 -11.70
C ILE A 24 4.73 3.65 -11.14
N ILE A 25 4.51 3.63 -9.83
CA ILE A 25 3.85 2.51 -9.17
C ILE A 25 2.41 2.40 -9.65
N GLN A 26 1.70 3.53 -9.73
CA GLN A 26 0.32 3.55 -10.20
C GLN A 26 0.20 2.95 -11.59
N GLN A 27 1.06 3.39 -12.51
CA GLN A 27 1.02 2.89 -13.87
C GLN A 27 1.26 1.39 -13.93
N ALA A 28 2.25 0.89 -13.21
CA ALA A 28 2.58 -0.53 -13.20
C ALA A 28 1.43 -1.36 -12.64
N LEU A 29 0.80 -0.90 -11.57
CA LEU A 29 -0.31 -1.63 -10.96
C LEU A 29 -1.57 -1.59 -11.83
N GLU A 30 -1.83 -0.45 -12.46
CA GLU A 30 -2.99 -0.34 -13.36
C GLU A 30 -2.83 -1.23 -14.58
N GLU A 31 -1.62 -1.31 -15.13
CA GLU A 31 -1.33 -2.22 -16.24
C GLU A 31 -1.50 -3.68 -15.82
N ALA A 32 -1.29 -3.97 -14.55
CA ALA A 32 -1.49 -5.32 -14.01
C ALA A 32 -2.94 -5.63 -13.66
N GLY A 33 -3.85 -4.67 -13.83
CA GLY A 33 -5.28 -4.88 -13.63
C GLY A 33 -5.83 -4.41 -12.29
N PHE A 34 -5.04 -3.72 -11.47
CA PHE A 34 -5.51 -3.19 -10.20
C PHE A 34 -6.10 -1.80 -10.37
N LYS A 35 -7.04 -1.46 -9.52
CA LYS A 35 -7.51 -0.08 -9.37
C LYS A 35 -6.64 0.59 -8.32
N VAL A 36 -6.13 1.79 -8.61
CA VAL A 36 -5.13 2.43 -7.75
C VAL A 36 -5.63 3.79 -7.27
N HIS A 37 -5.53 3.99 -5.96
CA HIS A 37 -5.69 5.29 -5.32
C HIS A 37 -4.30 5.76 -4.93
N THR A 38 -4.03 7.05 -5.06
CA THR A 38 -2.69 7.58 -4.76
C THR A 38 -2.76 8.79 -3.84
N ALA A 39 -1.75 8.93 -3.01
CA ALA A 39 -1.58 10.10 -2.16
C ALA A 39 -0.08 10.39 -2.04
N THR A 40 0.27 11.68 -2.03
CA THR A 40 1.66 12.12 -1.92
C THR A 40 1.98 12.67 -0.53
N SER A 41 1.09 12.46 0.43
CA SER A 41 1.33 12.79 1.83
C SER A 41 0.59 11.81 2.72
N PRO A 42 1.06 11.63 3.97
CA PRO A 42 0.36 10.74 4.89
C PRO A 42 -1.06 11.21 5.18
N VAL A 43 -1.27 12.51 5.34
CA VAL A 43 -2.59 13.05 5.65
C VAL A 43 -3.56 12.77 4.51
N ALA A 44 -3.14 13.03 3.27
CA ALA A 44 -3.99 12.75 2.11
C ALA A 44 -4.29 11.26 1.99
N GLY A 45 -3.29 10.42 2.28
CA GLY A 45 -3.48 8.97 2.25
C GLY A 45 -4.47 8.49 3.30
N LEU A 46 -4.37 9.02 4.51
CA LEU A 46 -5.30 8.68 5.58
C LEU A 46 -6.72 9.13 5.26
N ASP A 47 -6.86 10.31 4.66
CA ASP A 47 -8.18 10.79 4.21
C ASP A 47 -8.81 9.86 3.18
N LEU A 48 -8.01 9.43 2.19
CA LEU A 48 -8.49 8.47 1.20
C LEU A 48 -8.89 7.16 1.84
N TYR A 49 -8.07 6.68 2.78
CA TYR A 49 -8.36 5.41 3.44
C TYR A 49 -9.63 5.52 4.28
N GLU A 50 -9.85 6.62 4.97
CA GLU A 50 -11.05 6.82 5.75
C GLU A 50 -12.31 6.75 4.88
N HIS A 51 -12.23 7.31 3.66
CA HIS A 51 -13.37 7.29 2.75
C HIS A 51 -13.57 5.95 2.05
N TYR A 52 -12.49 5.22 1.76
CA TYR A 52 -12.55 4.06 0.86
C TYR A 52 -12.03 2.77 1.49
N TRP A 53 -11.84 2.70 2.82
CA TRP A 53 -11.18 1.54 3.42
C TRP A 53 -11.93 0.23 3.17
N ARG A 54 -13.24 0.28 2.96
CA ARG A 54 -14.03 -0.93 2.68
C ARG A 54 -13.73 -1.49 1.30
N GLU A 55 -13.30 -0.65 0.37
CA GLU A 55 -12.99 -1.04 -1.00
C GLU A 55 -11.50 -1.27 -1.21
N ILE A 56 -10.64 -0.66 -0.38
CA ILE A 56 -9.18 -0.79 -0.54
C ILE A 56 -8.73 -2.11 0.07
N ASP A 57 -8.07 -2.92 -0.76
CA ASP A 57 -7.62 -4.25 -0.38
C ASP A 57 -6.21 -4.27 0.19
N LEU A 58 -5.38 -3.29 -0.19
CA LEU A 58 -3.97 -3.25 0.23
C LEU A 58 -3.48 -1.82 0.19
N VAL A 59 -2.62 -1.46 1.16
CA VAL A 59 -1.95 -0.15 1.19
C VAL A 59 -0.46 -0.38 1.02
N LEU A 60 0.16 0.31 0.05
CA LEU A 60 1.60 0.44 -0.06
C LEU A 60 1.98 1.77 0.55
N LEU A 61 2.81 1.74 1.57
CA LEU A 61 3.08 2.89 2.42
C LEU A 61 4.58 3.13 2.54
N ASP A 62 5.03 4.29 2.10
CA ASP A 62 6.42 4.68 2.25
C ASP A 62 6.75 4.86 3.74
N TYR A 63 7.90 4.37 4.16
CA TYR A 63 8.29 4.44 5.57
C TYR A 63 8.77 5.83 5.96
N LEU A 64 9.60 6.46 5.12
CA LEU A 64 10.16 7.78 5.43
C LEU A 64 9.41 8.88 4.69
N MET A 65 8.59 9.62 5.43
CA MET A 65 7.86 10.77 4.91
C MET A 65 8.07 11.95 5.86
N PRO A 66 8.14 13.20 5.35
CA PRO A 66 8.51 14.34 6.19
C PRO A 66 7.59 14.58 7.38
N GLU A 67 6.29 14.40 7.21
CA GLU A 67 5.32 14.72 8.25
C GLU A 67 5.09 13.57 9.22
N MET A 68 5.37 12.33 8.80
CA MET A 68 4.98 11.17 9.57
C MET A 68 5.74 9.95 9.06
N THR A 69 6.31 9.17 9.96
CA THR A 69 6.96 7.92 9.57
C THR A 69 5.92 6.83 9.32
N GLY A 70 6.34 5.79 8.58
CA GLY A 70 5.41 4.73 8.18
C GLY A 70 4.82 3.96 9.34
N ASP A 71 5.56 3.82 10.46
CA ASP A 71 5.02 3.13 11.64
C ASP A 71 3.85 3.90 12.25
N VAL A 72 3.96 5.24 12.33
CA VAL A 72 2.87 6.07 12.84
C VAL A 72 1.69 6.05 11.87
N ALA A 73 1.95 6.15 10.57
CA ALA A 73 0.89 6.10 9.56
C ALA A 73 0.17 4.74 9.59
N PHE A 74 0.91 3.66 9.79
CA PHE A 74 0.34 2.31 9.91
C PHE A 74 -0.63 2.24 11.10
N GLU A 75 -0.23 2.79 12.25
CA GLU A 75 -1.11 2.82 13.40
C GLU A 75 -2.38 3.61 13.12
N CYS A 76 -2.27 4.74 12.42
CA CYS A 76 -3.44 5.52 12.03
C CYS A 76 -4.36 4.75 11.09
N LEU A 77 -3.79 4.01 10.13
CA LEU A 77 -4.59 3.17 9.25
C LEU A 77 -5.34 2.10 10.05
N GLN A 78 -4.69 1.51 11.05
CA GLN A 78 -5.32 0.50 11.91
C GLN A 78 -6.41 1.07 12.79
N GLN A 79 -6.34 2.34 13.15
CA GLN A 79 -7.41 2.99 13.88
C GLN A 79 -8.67 3.12 13.02
N ILE A 80 -8.50 3.29 11.71
CA ILE A 80 -9.61 3.34 10.78
C ILE A 80 -10.15 1.93 10.53
N ASN A 81 -9.25 0.97 10.31
CA ASN A 81 -9.60 -0.42 10.04
C ASN A 81 -8.59 -1.33 10.73
N PRO A 82 -8.98 -2.00 11.84
CA PRO A 82 -8.04 -2.89 12.54
C PRO A 82 -7.45 -4.00 11.67
N ASP A 83 -8.12 -4.36 10.58
CA ASP A 83 -7.66 -5.39 9.65
C ASP A 83 -6.97 -4.80 8.43
N ALA A 84 -6.51 -3.54 8.49
CA ALA A 84 -5.84 -2.89 7.38
C ALA A 84 -4.62 -3.71 6.94
N ARG A 85 -4.54 -3.97 5.65
CA ARG A 85 -3.40 -4.70 5.07
C ARG A 85 -2.43 -3.69 4.51
N VAL A 86 -1.23 -3.67 5.09
CA VAL A 86 -0.21 -2.67 4.76
C VAL A 86 1.11 -3.36 4.49
N VAL A 87 1.75 -2.95 3.41
CA VAL A 87 3.13 -3.31 3.07
C VAL A 87 3.92 -2.01 3.03
N LEU A 88 5.04 -1.96 3.74
CA LEU A 88 5.89 -0.78 3.77
C LEU A 88 6.89 -0.79 2.62
N LEU A 89 7.15 0.39 2.06
CA LEU A 89 8.26 0.60 1.14
C LEU A 89 9.40 1.21 1.95
N THR A 90 10.52 0.51 2.05
CA THR A 90 11.59 0.88 2.99
C THR A 90 12.94 0.96 2.32
N GLY A 91 13.81 1.85 2.80
CA GLY A 91 15.21 1.87 2.42
C GLY A 91 16.03 0.91 3.27
N CYS A 92 17.25 0.57 2.84
CA CYS A 92 18.08 -0.40 3.56
C CYS A 92 18.51 0.10 4.94
N ASP A 93 18.50 1.43 5.16
CA ASP A 93 18.88 2.02 6.44
C ASP A 93 17.67 2.27 7.37
N ASP A 94 16.47 1.95 6.91
CA ASP A 94 15.28 2.15 7.73
C ASP A 94 15.19 1.07 8.79
N HIS A 95 14.87 1.50 10.01
CA HIS A 95 14.76 0.58 11.14
C HIS A 95 13.30 0.32 11.45
N VAL A 96 12.70 -0.62 10.73
CA VAL A 96 11.32 -1.00 10.95
C VAL A 96 11.25 -1.90 12.18
N ALA A 97 10.46 -1.49 13.18
CA ALA A 97 10.36 -2.25 14.43
C ALA A 97 9.71 -3.61 14.17
N PRO A 98 10.32 -4.71 14.65
CA PRO A 98 9.72 -6.04 14.48
C PRO A 98 8.31 -6.15 15.07
N SER A 99 8.00 -5.34 16.08
CA SER A 99 6.68 -5.34 16.71
C SER A 99 5.56 -4.95 15.76
N LEU A 100 5.87 -4.27 14.65
CA LEU A 100 4.85 -3.94 13.66
C LEU A 100 4.27 -5.18 13.01
N PHE A 101 5.08 -6.22 12.82
CA PHE A 101 4.61 -7.49 12.27
C PHE A 101 3.64 -8.16 13.24
N ASP A 102 3.89 -8.04 14.54
CA ASP A 102 2.97 -8.57 15.55
C ASP A 102 1.63 -7.83 15.52
N LYS A 103 1.64 -6.58 15.08
CA LYS A 103 0.42 -5.77 14.96
C LYS A 103 -0.31 -5.98 13.65
N GLY A 104 0.24 -6.79 12.74
CA GLY A 104 -0.42 -7.14 11.49
C GLY A 104 0.20 -6.54 10.23
N LEU A 105 1.40 -5.93 10.32
CA LEU A 105 2.10 -5.49 9.11
C LEU A 105 2.37 -6.69 8.23
N ARG A 106 2.05 -6.58 6.94
CA ARG A 106 2.14 -7.72 6.01
C ARG A 106 3.54 -7.94 5.50
N GLY A 107 4.34 -6.91 5.42
CA GLY A 107 5.71 -7.05 4.96
C GLY A 107 6.32 -5.74 4.55
N CYS A 108 7.53 -5.82 4.00
CA CYS A 108 8.27 -4.67 3.49
C CYS A 108 8.79 -4.98 2.09
N ILE A 109 8.84 -3.95 1.26
CA ILE A 109 9.51 -4.01 -0.03
C ILE A 109 10.68 -3.05 0.04
N LEU A 110 11.89 -3.58 -0.18
CA LEU A 110 13.12 -2.80 -0.04
C LEU A 110 13.36 -1.94 -1.28
N LYS A 111 13.65 -0.68 -1.07
CA LYS A 111 14.07 0.24 -2.14
C LYS A 111 15.58 0.13 -2.36
N PRO A 112 16.09 0.16 -3.57
CA PRO A 112 15.34 0.20 -4.83
C PRO A 112 14.77 -1.17 -5.18
N PHE A 113 13.63 -1.18 -5.88
CA PHE A 113 12.98 -2.41 -6.31
C PHE A 113 12.70 -2.36 -7.80
N TYR A 114 12.51 -3.53 -8.42
CA TYR A 114 11.99 -3.60 -9.77
C TYR A 114 10.46 -3.57 -9.70
N LEU A 115 9.84 -2.94 -10.70
CA LEU A 115 8.38 -2.79 -10.71
C LEU A 115 7.67 -4.13 -10.80
N ASP A 116 8.22 -5.09 -11.52
CA ASP A 116 7.62 -6.42 -11.59
C ASP A 116 7.69 -7.16 -10.25
N GLU A 117 8.71 -6.92 -9.45
CA GLU A 117 8.79 -7.45 -8.08
C GLU A 117 7.70 -6.86 -7.21
N LEU A 118 7.50 -5.54 -7.31
CA LEU A 118 6.47 -4.87 -6.53
C LEU A 118 5.08 -5.38 -6.92
N VAL A 119 4.82 -5.48 -8.22
CA VAL A 119 3.54 -6.00 -8.71
C VAL A 119 3.32 -7.43 -8.24
N GLY A 120 4.37 -8.27 -8.28
CA GLY A 120 4.30 -9.63 -7.78
C GLY A 120 3.94 -9.72 -6.31
N ARG A 121 4.54 -8.85 -5.49
CA ARG A 121 4.23 -8.81 -4.05
C ARG A 121 2.80 -8.37 -3.79
N VAL A 122 2.33 -7.37 -4.53
CA VAL A 122 0.94 -6.92 -4.41
C VAL A 122 0.00 -8.07 -4.76
N ARG A 123 0.29 -8.77 -5.85
CA ARG A 123 -0.55 -9.89 -6.30
C ARG A 123 -0.58 -11.00 -5.25
N GLU A 124 0.57 -11.33 -4.66
CA GLU A 124 0.65 -12.32 -3.59
C GLU A 124 -0.21 -11.93 -2.39
N GLU A 125 -0.11 -10.67 -1.95
CA GLU A 125 -0.89 -10.22 -0.80
C GLU A 125 -2.39 -10.24 -1.07
N ILE A 126 -2.79 -9.84 -2.28
CA ILE A 126 -4.19 -9.86 -2.66
C ILE A 126 -4.72 -11.31 -2.69
N GLU A 127 -3.92 -12.26 -3.15
CA GLU A 127 -4.32 -13.66 -3.22
C GLU A 127 -4.49 -14.30 -1.84
N LYS A 128 -3.91 -13.70 -0.81
CA LYS A 128 -4.05 -14.20 0.57
C LYS A 128 -5.34 -13.74 1.25
N LEU A 129 -6.18 -13.00 0.55
CA LEU A 129 -7.43 -12.50 1.13
C LEU A 129 -8.43 -13.61 1.39
#